data_bca727c0b12d69b8a5db0961d5568507
#
_entry.id   bca727c0b12d69b8a5db0961d5568507
#
_cell.length_a   1.000
_cell.length_b   1.000
_cell.length_c   1.000
_cell.angle_alpha   90.00
_cell.angle_beta   90.00
_cell.angle_gamma   90.00
#
_symmetry.space_group_name_H-M   'P 1'
#
loop_
_entity.id
_entity.type
_entity.pdbx_description
1 polymer ?
#
loop_
_entity_poly.entity_id
_entity_poly.type
_entity_poly.pdbx_seq_one_letter_code
_entity_poly.pdbx_strand_id
1 'polypeptide(L)'
;ESPDELGKLAGNFRQACKTLEVIVQDTSYLLGEMAEGNFNVSSNNAQIYIGNFKQQYESMSKLKHELSDTMTQINEASEQVAAGSDQLAGGAQALAEGATDQAGAVEELTATVESVSGIAESSAESASGAYQMVRTAVEQADQSREELQALTNAMERISSTSQEIQN
;
A
#
# COMPACT_ATOMS: atom_id res chain seq x y z
N GLU A 1 70.47 -17.80 41.88
CA GLU A 1 70.65 -16.96 40.71
C GLU A 1 72.10 -16.45 40.74
N SER A 2 72.85 -16.83 39.72
CA SER A 2 74.20 -16.37 39.58
C SER A 2 74.25 -14.92 39.23
N PRO A 3 74.97 -14.05 39.88
CA PRO A 3 75.08 -12.62 39.58
C PRO A 3 75.94 -12.38 38.37
N ASP A 4 76.36 -13.40 37.65
CA ASP A 4 77.14 -13.33 36.44
C ASP A 4 76.27 -13.05 35.16
N GLU A 5 76.88 -12.90 34.01
CA GLU A 5 76.24 -12.59 32.76
C GLU A 5 75.22 -13.66 32.31
N LEU A 6 75.45 -14.92 32.68
CA LEU A 6 74.55 -16.07 32.43
C LEU A 6 73.25 -15.96 33.26
N GLY A 7 73.36 -15.52 34.51
CA GLY A 7 72.22 -15.28 35.40
C GLY A 7 71.35 -14.15 34.88
N LYS A 8 71.97 -13.04 34.40
CA LYS A 8 71.26 -11.92 33.77
C LYS A 8 70.57 -12.35 32.46
N LEU A 9 71.22 -13.13 31.62
CA LEU A 9 70.64 -13.67 30.37
C LEU A 9 69.44 -14.57 30.67
N ALA A 10 69.54 -15.49 31.61
CA ALA A 10 68.48 -16.38 32.05
C ALA A 10 67.29 -15.58 32.64
N GLY A 11 67.54 -14.53 33.39
CA GLY A 11 66.53 -13.60 33.90
C GLY A 11 65.76 -12.86 32.78
N ASN A 12 66.49 -12.29 31.82
CA ASN A 12 65.89 -11.60 30.69
C ASN A 12 65.09 -12.53 29.81
N PHE A 13 65.57 -13.77 29.55
CA PHE A 13 64.83 -14.74 28.79
C PHE A 13 63.53 -15.15 29.50
N ARG A 14 63.56 -15.42 30.78
CA ARG A 14 62.38 -15.74 31.58
C ARG A 14 61.37 -14.60 31.58
N GLN A 15 61.80 -13.36 31.67
CA GLN A 15 60.96 -12.19 31.59
C GLN A 15 60.31 -12.08 30.22
N ALA A 16 61.08 -12.30 29.14
CA ALA A 16 60.52 -12.28 27.75
C ALA A 16 59.44 -13.37 27.57
N CYS A 17 59.72 -14.61 28.03
CA CYS A 17 58.72 -15.70 27.97
C CYS A 17 57.43 -15.34 28.75
N LYS A 18 57.55 -14.76 29.92
CA LYS A 18 56.41 -14.36 30.75
C LYS A 18 55.60 -13.21 30.07
N THR A 19 56.27 -12.24 29.45
CA THR A 19 55.62 -11.20 28.70
C THR A 19 54.84 -11.73 27.51
N LEU A 20 55.46 -12.67 26.74
CA LEU A 20 54.78 -13.34 25.62
C LEU A 20 53.55 -14.14 26.08
N GLU A 21 53.65 -14.86 27.19
CA GLU A 21 52.53 -15.60 27.77
C GLU A 21 51.36 -14.67 28.08
N VAL A 22 51.61 -13.51 28.73
CA VAL A 22 50.55 -12.53 29.05
C VAL A 22 49.93 -11.92 27.77
N ILE A 23 50.76 -11.60 26.74
CA ILE A 23 50.26 -11.09 25.47
C ILE A 23 49.33 -12.11 24.78
N VAL A 24 49.72 -13.39 24.76
CA VAL A 24 48.91 -14.46 24.13
C VAL A 24 47.60 -14.66 24.89
N GLN A 25 47.65 -14.70 26.22
CA GLN A 25 46.44 -14.85 27.06
C GLN A 25 45.48 -13.64 26.89
N ASP A 26 46.00 -12.41 26.93
CA ASP A 26 45.20 -11.18 26.77
C ASP A 26 44.58 -11.09 25.35
N THR A 27 45.35 -11.42 24.31
CA THR A 27 44.86 -11.50 22.94
C THR A 27 43.76 -12.55 22.81
N SER A 28 43.94 -13.73 23.37
CA SER A 28 42.94 -14.80 23.35
C SER A 28 41.66 -14.40 24.10
N TYR A 29 41.78 -13.72 25.23
CA TYR A 29 40.64 -13.18 25.96
C TYR A 29 39.86 -12.13 25.12
N LEU A 30 40.55 -11.12 24.55
CA LEU A 30 39.93 -10.09 23.74
C LEU A 30 39.21 -10.65 22.51
N LEU A 31 39.85 -11.59 21.82
CA LEU A 31 39.24 -12.27 20.65
C LEU A 31 38.07 -13.15 21.05
N GLY A 32 38.15 -13.83 22.21
CA GLY A 32 37.06 -14.63 22.76
C GLY A 32 35.81 -13.79 23.05
N GLU A 33 35.97 -12.70 23.76
CA GLU A 33 34.88 -11.74 24.02
C GLU A 33 34.24 -11.17 22.71
N MET A 34 35.10 -10.80 21.76
CA MET A 34 34.61 -10.33 20.46
C MET A 34 33.85 -11.42 19.69
N ALA A 35 34.28 -12.68 19.79
CA ALA A 35 33.58 -13.82 19.17
C ALA A 35 32.19 -14.07 19.79
N GLU A 36 32.02 -13.72 21.06
CA GLU A 36 30.73 -13.78 21.77
C GLU A 36 29.87 -12.52 21.55
N GLY A 37 30.36 -11.56 20.73
CA GLY A 37 29.64 -10.34 20.41
C GLY A 37 29.86 -9.19 21.40
N ASN A 38 30.77 -9.37 22.38
CA ASN A 38 31.14 -8.29 23.31
C ASN A 38 32.24 -7.40 22.72
N PHE A 39 31.84 -6.36 22.01
CA PHE A 39 32.75 -5.37 21.44
C PHE A 39 33.11 -4.24 22.43
N ASN A 40 32.62 -4.25 23.66
CA ASN A 40 32.98 -3.26 24.69
C ASN A 40 34.10 -3.76 25.61
N VAL A 41 34.85 -4.78 25.20
CA VAL A 41 35.99 -5.32 25.92
C VAL A 41 37.23 -4.46 25.74
N SER A 42 38.08 -4.37 26.74
CA SER A 42 39.37 -3.69 26.70
C SER A 42 40.46 -4.50 27.34
N SER A 43 41.70 -4.40 26.84
CA SER A 43 42.86 -5.01 27.47
C SER A 43 43.17 -4.33 28.79
N ASN A 44 43.40 -5.15 29.83
CA ASN A 44 43.95 -4.68 31.08
C ASN A 44 45.50 -4.55 31.02
N ASN A 45 46.11 -5.02 29.93
CA ASN A 45 47.56 -5.14 29.77
C ASN A 45 48.09 -4.37 28.55
N ALA A 46 47.37 -3.36 28.06
CA ALA A 46 47.73 -2.60 26.84
C ALA A 46 49.18 -2.12 26.80
N GLN A 47 49.76 -1.80 27.95
CA GLN A 47 51.13 -1.31 28.10
C GLN A 47 52.22 -2.36 27.80
N ILE A 48 51.90 -3.64 27.78
CA ILE A 48 52.89 -4.70 27.48
C ILE A 48 53.05 -4.95 25.99
N TYR A 49 52.13 -4.47 25.16
CA TYR A 49 52.20 -4.55 23.70
C TYR A 49 53.24 -3.57 23.15
N ILE A 50 54.49 -3.99 23.06
CA ILE A 50 55.63 -3.24 22.57
C ILE A 50 56.15 -3.79 21.24
N GLY A 51 56.89 -3.00 20.49
CA GLY A 51 57.42 -3.40 19.17
C GLY A 51 56.34 -3.83 18.22
N ASN A 52 56.47 -4.98 17.54
CA ASN A 52 55.55 -5.49 16.60
C ASN A 52 54.16 -5.87 17.21
N PHE A 53 54.11 -6.20 18.49
CA PHE A 53 52.88 -6.49 19.20
C PHE A 53 52.00 -5.27 19.37
N LYS A 54 52.55 -4.06 19.37
CA LYS A 54 51.78 -2.81 19.39
C LYS A 54 50.90 -2.69 18.18
N GLN A 55 51.44 -2.96 16.98
CA GLN A 55 50.67 -2.95 15.75
C GLN A 55 49.55 -3.97 15.73
N GLN A 56 49.82 -5.17 16.28
CA GLN A 56 48.81 -6.21 16.43
C GLN A 56 47.64 -5.75 17.33
N TYR A 57 47.94 -5.13 18.46
CA TYR A 57 46.94 -4.60 19.38
C TYR A 57 46.12 -3.48 18.77
N GLU A 58 46.76 -2.54 18.05
CA GLU A 58 46.11 -1.44 17.34
C GLU A 58 45.17 -1.99 16.25
N SER A 59 45.60 -2.99 15.49
CA SER A 59 44.77 -3.64 14.44
C SER A 59 43.56 -4.35 15.06
N MET A 60 43.72 -5.03 16.18
CA MET A 60 42.66 -5.68 16.90
C MET A 60 41.65 -4.67 17.48
N SER A 61 42.18 -3.56 18.03
CA SER A 61 41.32 -2.48 18.53
C SER A 61 40.52 -1.80 17.40
N LYS A 62 41.13 -1.61 16.24
CA LYS A 62 40.43 -1.10 15.05
C LYS A 62 39.33 -2.06 14.58
N LEU A 63 39.66 -3.35 14.46
CA LEU A 63 38.68 -4.38 14.10
C LEU A 63 37.48 -4.40 15.06
N LYS A 64 37.75 -4.30 16.36
CA LYS A 64 36.71 -4.21 17.40
C LYS A 64 35.76 -3.01 17.15
N HIS A 65 36.31 -1.83 16.87
CA HIS A 65 35.49 -0.65 16.62
C HIS A 65 34.65 -0.81 15.35
N GLU A 66 35.27 -1.24 14.24
CA GLU A 66 34.55 -1.43 12.97
C GLU A 66 33.42 -2.46 13.10
N LEU A 67 33.63 -3.54 13.86
CA LEU A 67 32.56 -4.52 14.13
C LEU A 67 31.46 -3.94 15.02
N SER A 68 31.81 -3.18 16.06
CA SER A 68 30.83 -2.50 16.91
C SER A 68 29.96 -1.53 16.12
N ASP A 69 30.57 -0.71 15.28
CA ASP A 69 29.86 0.25 14.43
C ASP A 69 28.95 -0.46 13.43
N THR A 70 29.45 -1.54 12.81
CA THR A 70 28.65 -2.34 11.89
C THR A 70 27.43 -2.97 12.57
N MET A 71 27.60 -3.51 13.78
CA MET A 71 26.48 -4.06 14.55
C MET A 71 25.45 -2.99 14.94
N THR A 72 25.91 -1.80 15.29
CA THR A 72 25.01 -0.66 15.54
C THR A 72 24.19 -0.32 14.29
N GLN A 73 24.83 -0.20 13.13
CA GLN A 73 24.14 0.07 11.87
C GLN A 73 23.14 -1.04 11.49
N ILE A 74 23.50 -2.31 11.71
CA ILE A 74 22.59 -3.44 11.47
C ILE A 74 21.37 -3.34 12.39
N ASN A 75 21.56 -3.00 13.66
CA ASN A 75 20.45 -2.85 14.59
C ASN A 75 19.52 -1.71 14.18
N GLU A 76 20.07 -0.53 13.84
CA GLU A 76 19.30 0.62 13.35
C GLU A 76 18.53 0.27 12.06
N ALA A 77 19.18 -0.41 11.11
CA ALA A 77 18.52 -0.85 9.88
C ALA A 77 17.40 -1.87 10.17
N SER A 78 17.60 -2.77 11.13
CA SER A 78 16.58 -3.74 11.54
C SER A 78 15.36 -3.08 12.17
N GLU A 79 15.57 -2.05 13.01
CA GLU A 79 14.49 -1.26 13.58
C GLU A 79 13.70 -0.51 12.50
N GLN A 80 14.38 0.06 11.50
CA GLN A 80 13.73 0.72 10.36
C GLN A 80 12.91 -0.26 9.53
N VAL A 81 13.43 -1.47 9.27
CA VAL A 81 12.69 -2.53 8.56
C VAL A 81 11.46 -2.97 9.35
N ALA A 82 11.58 -3.12 10.66
CA ALA A 82 10.44 -3.47 11.53
C ALA A 82 9.35 -2.38 11.47
N ALA A 83 9.73 -1.11 11.64
CA ALA A 83 8.80 0.01 11.56
C ALA A 83 8.14 0.13 10.17
N GLY A 84 8.92 -0.06 9.09
CA GLY A 84 8.39 -0.09 7.72
C GLY A 84 7.41 -1.24 7.48
N SER A 85 7.67 -2.40 8.08
CA SER A 85 6.77 -3.57 8.00
C SER A 85 5.45 -3.33 8.71
N ASP A 86 5.46 -2.67 9.87
CA ASP A 86 4.24 -2.30 10.60
C ASP A 86 3.41 -1.28 9.81
N GLN A 87 4.05 -0.28 9.19
CA GLN A 87 3.38 0.67 8.31
C GLN A 87 2.75 -0.02 7.08
N LEU A 88 3.47 -0.96 6.48
CA LEU A 88 2.97 -1.74 5.34
C LEU A 88 1.75 -2.60 5.73
N ALA A 89 1.79 -3.25 6.89
CA ALA A 89 0.67 -4.01 7.43
C ALA A 89 -0.57 -3.13 7.65
N GLY A 90 -0.38 -1.94 8.26
CA GLY A 90 -1.46 -0.95 8.43
C GLY A 90 -2.03 -0.45 7.11
N GLY A 91 -1.16 -0.18 6.12
CA GLY A 91 -1.58 0.23 4.77
C GLY A 91 -2.36 -0.87 4.03
N ALA A 92 -1.94 -2.13 4.16
CA ALA A 92 -2.64 -3.28 3.58
C ALA A 92 -4.03 -3.46 4.20
N GLN A 93 -4.15 -3.28 5.51
CA GLN A 93 -5.44 -3.34 6.20
C GLN A 93 -6.40 -2.23 5.73
N ALA A 94 -5.93 -0.98 5.66
CA ALA A 94 -6.73 0.13 5.16
C ALA A 94 -7.16 -0.06 3.68
N LEU A 95 -6.28 -0.65 2.86
CA LEU A 95 -6.61 -0.99 1.47
C LEU A 95 -7.70 -2.07 1.40
N ALA A 96 -7.63 -3.10 2.25
CA ALA A 96 -8.65 -4.15 2.31
C ALA A 96 -10.02 -3.59 2.75
N GLU A 97 -10.06 -2.70 3.72
CA GLU A 97 -11.28 -2.00 4.15
C GLU A 97 -11.83 -1.14 3.01
N GLY A 98 -10.99 -0.32 2.36
CA GLY A 98 -11.40 0.50 1.21
C GLY A 98 -11.89 -0.32 0.02
N ALA A 99 -11.31 -1.49 -0.24
CA ALA A 99 -11.80 -2.41 -1.28
C ALA A 99 -13.18 -2.97 -0.94
N THR A 100 -13.44 -3.26 0.34
CA THR A 100 -14.76 -3.73 0.80
C THR A 100 -15.82 -2.64 0.63
N ASP A 101 -15.51 -1.40 1.01
CA ASP A 101 -16.40 -0.24 0.83
C ASP A 101 -16.70 0.03 -0.65
N GLN A 102 -15.67 -0.08 -1.50
CA GLN A 102 -15.85 0.04 -2.96
C GLN A 102 -16.75 -1.06 -3.54
N ALA A 103 -16.61 -2.30 -3.08
CA ALA A 103 -17.49 -3.41 -3.51
C ALA A 103 -18.95 -3.10 -3.15
N GLY A 104 -19.23 -2.63 -1.94
CA GLY A 104 -20.56 -2.20 -1.52
C GLY A 104 -21.14 -1.06 -2.36
N ALA A 105 -20.32 -0.03 -2.67
CA ALA A 105 -20.75 1.06 -3.53
C ALA A 105 -21.04 0.62 -4.98
N VAL A 106 -20.29 -0.35 -5.51
CA VAL A 106 -20.55 -0.93 -6.84
C VAL A 106 -21.87 -1.73 -6.86
N GLU A 107 -22.18 -2.48 -5.78
CA GLU A 107 -23.47 -3.17 -5.65
C GLU A 107 -24.64 -2.17 -5.64
N GLU A 108 -24.54 -1.07 -4.89
CA GLU A 108 -25.56 -0.02 -4.83
C GLU A 108 -25.74 0.69 -6.19
N LEU A 109 -24.63 0.97 -6.89
CA LEU A 109 -24.66 1.51 -8.25
C LEU A 109 -25.35 0.55 -9.22
N THR A 110 -25.08 -0.74 -9.12
CA THR A 110 -25.72 -1.76 -9.97
C THR A 110 -27.22 -1.78 -9.75
N ALA A 111 -27.71 -1.79 -8.52
CA ALA A 111 -29.15 -1.71 -8.19
C ALA A 111 -29.80 -0.41 -8.72
N THR A 112 -29.07 0.71 -8.63
CA THR A 112 -29.54 2.00 -9.16
C THR A 112 -29.67 1.97 -10.69
N VAL A 113 -28.69 1.40 -11.38
CA VAL A 113 -28.72 1.24 -12.85
C VAL A 113 -29.89 0.36 -13.28
N GLU A 114 -30.15 -0.75 -12.59
CA GLU A 114 -31.32 -1.63 -12.85
C GLU A 114 -32.63 -0.86 -12.66
N SER A 115 -32.75 -0.07 -11.58
CA SER A 115 -33.94 0.77 -11.34
C SER A 115 -34.15 1.81 -12.44
N VAL A 116 -33.09 2.51 -12.85
CA VAL A 116 -33.15 3.51 -13.96
C VAL A 116 -33.54 2.83 -15.26
N SER A 117 -33.03 1.65 -15.55
CA SER A 117 -33.41 0.86 -16.73
C SER A 117 -34.90 0.53 -16.74
N GLY A 118 -35.45 0.06 -15.60
CA GLY A 118 -36.88 -0.21 -15.46
C GLY A 118 -37.77 1.03 -15.64
N ILE A 119 -37.34 2.18 -15.10
CA ILE A 119 -38.04 3.46 -15.30
C ILE A 119 -38.02 3.90 -16.80
N ALA A 120 -36.89 3.70 -17.45
CA ALA A 120 -36.77 4.03 -18.89
C ALA A 120 -37.70 3.16 -19.76
N GLU A 121 -37.80 1.87 -19.47
CA GLU A 121 -38.69 0.93 -20.16
C GLU A 121 -40.17 1.31 -19.95
N SER A 122 -40.59 1.59 -18.72
CA SER A 122 -41.94 2.04 -18.39
C SER A 122 -42.28 3.39 -19.03
N SER A 123 -41.30 4.28 -19.14
CA SER A 123 -41.47 5.58 -19.85
C SER A 123 -41.67 5.37 -21.35
N ALA A 124 -40.93 4.44 -21.96
CA ALA A 124 -41.08 4.10 -23.37
C ALA A 124 -42.47 3.49 -23.66
N GLU A 125 -42.96 2.59 -22.81
CA GLU A 125 -44.33 2.06 -22.92
C GLU A 125 -45.39 3.15 -22.78
N SER A 126 -45.24 4.05 -21.81
CA SER A 126 -46.17 5.17 -21.60
C SER A 126 -46.20 6.10 -22.80
N ALA A 127 -45.05 6.43 -23.40
CA ALA A 127 -44.93 7.21 -24.60
C ALA A 127 -45.61 6.53 -25.82
N SER A 128 -45.45 5.21 -25.96
CA SER A 128 -46.10 4.40 -26.98
C SER A 128 -47.64 4.41 -26.82
N GLY A 129 -48.12 4.26 -25.59
CA GLY A 129 -49.57 4.35 -25.28
C GLY A 129 -50.15 5.73 -25.59
N ALA A 130 -49.43 6.81 -25.22
CA ALA A 130 -49.83 8.17 -25.54
C ALA A 130 -49.91 8.39 -27.06
N TYR A 131 -48.94 7.88 -27.84
CA TYR A 131 -48.93 7.94 -29.28
C TYR A 131 -50.17 7.24 -29.90
N GLN A 132 -50.56 6.07 -29.40
CA GLN A 132 -51.76 5.37 -29.86
C GLN A 132 -53.03 6.15 -29.53
N MET A 133 -53.15 6.73 -28.32
CA MET A 133 -54.30 7.58 -27.97
C MET A 133 -54.43 8.81 -28.86
N VAL A 134 -53.35 9.47 -29.19
CA VAL A 134 -53.33 10.60 -30.12
C VAL A 134 -53.79 10.16 -31.51
N ARG A 135 -53.33 9.02 -32.03
CA ARG A 135 -53.74 8.47 -33.31
C ARG A 135 -55.23 8.18 -33.35
N THR A 136 -55.80 7.53 -32.33
CA THR A 136 -57.21 7.27 -32.19
C THR A 136 -58.02 8.60 -32.16
N ALA A 137 -57.57 9.58 -31.41
CA ALA A 137 -58.20 10.94 -31.39
C ALA A 137 -58.25 11.62 -32.77
N VAL A 138 -57.16 11.51 -33.56
CA VAL A 138 -57.10 12.02 -34.92
C VAL A 138 -58.09 11.29 -35.82
N GLU A 139 -58.17 9.95 -35.77
CA GLU A 139 -59.12 9.15 -36.53
C GLU A 139 -60.58 9.54 -36.18
N GLN A 140 -60.91 9.74 -34.89
CA GLN A 140 -62.28 10.19 -34.46
C GLN A 140 -62.58 11.62 -34.91
N ALA A 141 -61.60 12.51 -34.90
CA ALA A 141 -61.75 13.90 -35.40
C ALA A 141 -62.02 13.93 -36.91
N ASP A 142 -61.33 13.09 -37.69
CA ASP A 142 -61.59 12.98 -39.15
C ASP A 142 -63.00 12.40 -39.44
N GLN A 143 -63.40 11.37 -38.69
CA GLN A 143 -64.75 10.82 -38.81
C GLN A 143 -65.81 11.88 -38.46
N SER A 144 -65.67 12.61 -37.37
CA SER A 144 -66.58 13.72 -36.99
C SER A 144 -66.65 14.79 -38.06
N ARG A 145 -65.52 15.11 -38.73
CA ARG A 145 -65.50 16.08 -39.86
C ARG A 145 -66.30 15.57 -41.07
N GLU A 146 -66.17 14.26 -41.36
CA GLU A 146 -66.99 13.66 -42.47
C GLU A 146 -68.48 13.71 -42.16
N GLU A 147 -68.88 13.34 -40.90
CA GLU A 147 -70.26 13.43 -40.45
C GLU A 147 -70.84 14.84 -40.50
N LEU A 148 -70.04 15.90 -40.11
CA LEU A 148 -70.41 17.29 -40.22
C LEU A 148 -70.53 17.71 -41.63
N GLN A 149 -69.70 17.28 -42.58
CA GLN A 149 -69.82 17.58 -44.01
C GLN A 149 -71.09 16.98 -44.59
N ALA A 150 -71.43 15.71 -44.19
CA ALA A 150 -72.68 15.03 -44.59
C ALA A 150 -73.92 15.82 -44.09
N LEU A 151 -73.89 16.32 -42.83
CA LEU A 151 -74.92 17.09 -42.20
C LEU A 151 -75.08 18.43 -42.96
N THR A 152 -73.97 19.12 -43.29
CA THR A 152 -74.02 20.41 -44.08
C THR A 152 -74.67 20.17 -45.45
N ASN A 153 -74.28 19.12 -46.17
CA ASN A 153 -74.90 18.77 -47.45
C ASN A 153 -76.39 18.48 -47.35
N ALA A 154 -76.83 17.79 -46.25
CA ALA A 154 -78.25 17.54 -45.98
C ALA A 154 -79.02 18.85 -45.71
N MET A 155 -78.45 19.76 -44.92
CA MET A 155 -79.06 21.10 -44.65
C MET A 155 -79.16 21.94 -45.89
N GLU A 156 -78.20 21.94 -46.82
CA GLU A 156 -78.28 22.63 -48.11
C GLU A 156 -79.43 22.06 -48.96
N ARG A 157 -79.57 20.75 -48.98
CA ARG A 157 -80.73 20.14 -49.68
C ARG A 157 -82.07 20.55 -49.07
N ILE A 158 -82.22 20.55 -47.76
CA ILE A 158 -83.44 21.01 -47.08
C ILE A 158 -83.70 22.47 -47.40
N SER A 159 -82.72 23.33 -47.40
CA SER A 159 -82.83 24.74 -47.76
C SER A 159 -83.33 24.94 -49.21
N SER A 160 -82.75 24.18 -50.18
CA SER A 160 -83.15 24.20 -51.57
C SER A 160 -84.60 23.75 -51.73
N THR A 161 -84.98 22.59 -51.08
CA THR A 161 -86.37 22.09 -51.15
C THR A 161 -87.39 23.08 -50.52
N SER A 162 -87.02 23.76 -49.43
CA SER A 162 -87.84 24.79 -48.80
C SER A 162 -88.05 25.99 -49.67
N GLN A 163 -87.06 26.38 -50.46
CA GLN A 163 -87.22 27.46 -51.46
C GLN A 163 -88.14 27.10 -52.65
N GLU A 164 -88.09 25.80 -53.07
CA GLU A 164 -88.96 25.32 -54.12
C GLU A 164 -90.42 25.21 -53.68
N ILE A 165 -90.73 25.03 -52.42
CA ILE A 165 -92.07 24.99 -51.84
C ILE A 165 -92.68 26.41 -51.67
N GLN A 166 -91.84 27.44 -51.62
CA GLN A 166 -92.30 28.86 -51.45
C GLN A 166 -92.61 29.58 -52.76
N ASN A 167 -92.27 28.99 -53.88
CA ASN A 167 -92.63 29.44 -55.19
C ASN A 167 -93.84 28.67 -55.80
#